data_c7c4ceab26c8e2176231b414792f8ee0
#
_entry.id   c7c4ceab26c8e2176231b414792f8ee0
#
_cell.length_a   1.000
_cell.length_b   1.000
_cell.length_c   1.000
_cell.angle_alpha   90.00
_cell.angle_beta   90.00
_cell.angle_gamma   90.00
#
_symmetry.space_group_name_H-M   'P 1'
#
loop_
_entity.id
_entity.type
_entity.pdbx_description
1 polymer ?
#
loop_
_entity_poly.entity_id
_entity_poly.type
_entity_poly.pdbx_seq_one_letter_code
_entity_poly.pdbx_strand_id
1 'polypeptide(L)'
;MGKRFILLLLVLPVFCYVTKAEGQSVKLTLQEAGQRFATCNLELIAERYNIDIAEAEVIQARLFENPVISLEQNVYNRLNGKYFDVGKEGEAVIEIEQLIYIAGQRNKRVRVEKLNKEMAVYQFEEVLRTLRSELNSKFIEIYYTRKSLSVYDKEIDYLERLLEAMKEQNEKGNISLLEKSRIQALLLSLQQERNDALNRLIALQGDMRLLLGLEADETFELVFDASVLKQMDTGAVSFAELAERLAGRPDMKMARTNIQVSRANVSLQKSLAFPEVSLKGSYDRAGNFCDNYFAVGLSISVPVFNRNQGNIKSARLAVLQNTNREELAR
;
A
#
# COMPACT_ATOMS: atom_id res chain seq x y z
N MET A 1 13.56 30.18 -34.64
CA MET A 1 14.20 28.86 -34.77
C MET A 1 14.72 28.44 -33.40
N GLY A 2 14.02 27.61 -32.68
CA GLY A 2 14.38 27.11 -31.35
C GLY A 2 13.94 25.64 -31.25
N LYS A 3 14.90 24.74 -31.36
CA LYS A 3 14.71 23.28 -31.31
C LYS A 3 14.28 22.89 -29.90
N ARG A 4 13.05 22.41 -29.74
CA ARG A 4 12.59 21.71 -28.54
C ARG A 4 13.16 20.29 -28.57
N PHE A 5 14.14 20.00 -27.71
CA PHE A 5 14.60 18.67 -27.38
C PHE A 5 13.52 18.00 -26.52
N ILE A 6 12.79 17.07 -27.12
CA ILE A 6 11.93 16.12 -26.39
C ILE A 6 12.87 15.03 -25.88
N LEU A 7 13.17 15.08 -24.57
CA LEU A 7 13.89 14.02 -23.88
C LEU A 7 12.91 12.84 -23.70
N LEU A 8 12.98 11.87 -24.62
CA LEU A 8 12.25 10.62 -24.54
C LEU A 8 12.91 9.79 -23.44
N LEU A 9 12.33 9.83 -22.23
CA LEU A 9 12.75 8.98 -21.12
C LEU A 9 12.28 7.56 -21.45
N LEU A 10 13.22 6.74 -21.96
CA LEU A 10 13.03 5.31 -22.21
C LEU A 10 12.88 4.63 -20.84
N VAL A 11 11.63 4.47 -20.41
CA VAL A 11 11.28 3.55 -19.32
C VAL A 11 11.46 2.14 -19.92
N LEU A 12 12.62 1.56 -19.68
CA LEU A 12 12.85 0.14 -19.92
C LEU A 12 11.96 -0.63 -18.93
N PRO A 13 10.93 -1.36 -19.42
CA PRO A 13 10.28 -2.34 -18.56
C PRO A 13 11.36 -3.41 -18.28
N VAL A 14 11.74 -3.56 -17.03
CA VAL A 14 12.47 -4.73 -16.57
C VAL A 14 11.50 -5.90 -16.69
N PHE A 15 11.44 -6.45 -17.90
CA PHE A 15 10.83 -7.74 -18.13
C PHE A 15 11.66 -8.75 -17.34
N CYS A 16 11.10 -9.28 -16.27
CA CYS A 16 11.59 -10.48 -15.63
C CYS A 16 11.50 -11.59 -16.68
N TYR A 17 12.58 -11.81 -17.45
CA TYR A 17 12.66 -12.95 -18.34
C TYR A 17 12.66 -14.21 -17.47
N VAL A 18 11.49 -14.78 -17.26
CA VAL A 18 11.34 -16.14 -16.79
C VAL A 18 11.82 -17.06 -17.92
N THR A 19 13.08 -17.44 -17.87
CA THR A 19 13.53 -18.61 -18.63
C THR A 19 12.80 -19.82 -18.05
N LYS A 20 11.84 -20.35 -18.77
CA LYS A 20 11.22 -21.65 -18.50
C LYS A 20 12.32 -22.71 -18.51
N ALA A 21 12.91 -22.96 -17.34
CA ALA A 21 13.73 -24.12 -17.09
C ALA A 21 12.80 -25.17 -16.48
N GLU A 22 12.43 -26.15 -17.28
CA GLU A 22 11.69 -27.32 -16.84
C GLU A 22 12.40 -27.97 -15.65
N GLY A 23 11.74 -28.01 -14.50
CA GLY A 23 12.04 -28.96 -13.43
C GLY A 23 13.24 -28.70 -12.51
N GLN A 24 13.99 -27.61 -12.63
CA GLN A 24 15.06 -27.30 -11.66
C GLN A 24 14.51 -26.58 -10.44
N SER A 25 14.60 -27.26 -9.29
CA SER A 25 14.31 -26.65 -8.00
C SER A 25 15.34 -25.54 -7.73
N VAL A 26 14.88 -24.30 -7.58
CA VAL A 26 15.75 -23.15 -7.28
C VAL A 26 16.18 -23.24 -5.82
N LYS A 27 17.50 -23.36 -5.59
CA LYS A 27 18.06 -23.30 -4.22
C LYS A 27 18.15 -21.84 -3.80
N LEU A 28 17.54 -21.52 -2.67
CA LEU A 28 17.49 -20.15 -2.14
C LEU A 28 18.08 -20.13 -0.73
N THR A 29 19.09 -19.30 -0.56
CA THR A 29 19.54 -18.84 0.76
C THR A 29 18.58 -17.79 1.32
N LEU A 30 18.65 -17.49 2.60
CA LEU A 30 17.82 -16.43 3.21
C LEU A 30 18.04 -15.07 2.53
N GLN A 31 19.28 -14.78 2.11
CA GLN A 31 19.61 -13.53 1.41
C GLN A 31 18.99 -13.48 0.01
N GLU A 32 19.09 -14.55 -0.77
CA GLU A 32 18.48 -14.63 -2.11
C GLU A 32 16.95 -14.60 -2.04
N ALA A 33 16.35 -15.30 -1.07
CA ALA A 33 14.92 -15.23 -0.79
C ALA A 33 14.50 -13.79 -0.46
N GLY A 34 15.28 -13.07 0.35
CA GLY A 34 15.04 -11.66 0.66
C GLY A 34 15.16 -10.72 -0.54
N GLN A 35 16.07 -10.98 -1.47
CA GLN A 35 16.20 -10.20 -2.72
C GLN A 35 15.02 -10.47 -3.66
N ARG A 36 14.66 -11.74 -3.88
CA ARG A 36 13.51 -12.10 -4.71
C ARG A 36 12.22 -11.54 -4.13
N PHE A 37 12.01 -11.67 -2.84
CA PHE A 37 10.89 -11.07 -2.12
C PHE A 37 10.77 -9.56 -2.39
N ALA A 38 11.86 -8.81 -2.26
CA ALA A 38 11.85 -7.36 -2.45
C ALA A 38 11.51 -6.92 -3.89
N THR A 39 11.72 -7.79 -4.88
CA THR A 39 11.49 -7.47 -6.30
C THR A 39 10.22 -8.07 -6.88
N CYS A 40 9.76 -9.22 -6.37
CA CYS A 40 8.69 -10.00 -6.98
C CYS A 40 7.43 -10.11 -6.11
N ASN A 41 7.47 -9.68 -4.83
CA ASN A 41 6.30 -9.74 -3.98
C ASN A 41 5.22 -8.75 -4.46
N LEU A 42 4.04 -9.28 -4.80
CA LEU A 42 2.94 -8.50 -5.39
C LEU A 42 2.37 -7.45 -4.42
N GLU A 43 2.36 -7.73 -3.12
CA GLU A 43 1.88 -6.80 -2.11
C GLU A 43 2.83 -5.59 -1.97
N LEU A 44 4.15 -5.83 -1.98
CA LEU A 44 5.13 -4.73 -1.99
C LEU A 44 5.05 -3.90 -3.28
N ILE A 45 4.83 -4.55 -4.42
CA ILE A 45 4.64 -3.85 -5.69
C ILE A 45 3.39 -2.97 -5.63
N ALA A 46 2.28 -3.49 -5.11
CA ALA A 46 1.04 -2.74 -4.94
C ALA A 46 1.22 -1.53 -3.99
N GLU A 47 1.87 -1.74 -2.84
CA GLU A 47 2.15 -0.65 -1.90
C GLU A 47 3.08 0.42 -2.50
N ARG A 48 4.00 0.05 -3.38
CA ARG A 48 4.83 1.01 -4.10
C ARG A 48 4.01 1.91 -5.01
N TYR A 49 3.00 1.37 -5.70
CA TYR A 49 2.09 2.18 -6.50
C TYR A 49 1.28 3.17 -5.66
N ASN A 50 1.00 2.88 -4.39
CA ASN A 50 0.35 3.83 -3.48
C ASN A 50 1.19 5.10 -3.28
N ILE A 51 2.53 5.00 -3.29
CA ILE A 51 3.43 6.18 -3.26
C ILE A 51 3.28 7.01 -4.55
N ASP A 52 3.25 6.34 -5.70
CA ASP A 52 3.12 7.01 -7.01
C ASP A 52 1.74 7.68 -7.15
N ILE A 53 0.68 7.02 -6.65
CA ILE A 53 -0.68 7.59 -6.58
C ILE A 53 -0.68 8.84 -5.69
N ALA A 54 -0.09 8.77 -4.50
CA ALA A 54 0.00 9.92 -3.61
C ALA A 54 0.85 11.07 -4.22
N GLU A 55 1.85 10.77 -5.05
CA GLU A 55 2.58 11.77 -5.81
C GLU A 55 1.71 12.44 -6.88
N ALA A 56 0.88 11.67 -7.58
CA ALA A 56 -0.07 12.20 -8.55
C ALA A 56 -1.08 13.15 -7.89
N GLU A 57 -1.56 12.83 -6.67
CA GLU A 57 -2.42 13.73 -5.89
C GLU A 57 -1.71 15.05 -5.51
N VAL A 58 -0.40 15.01 -5.23
CA VAL A 58 0.38 16.24 -5.03
C VAL A 58 0.44 17.08 -6.31
N ILE A 59 0.56 16.44 -7.49
CA ILE A 59 0.53 17.13 -8.77
C ILE A 59 -0.85 17.76 -8.99
N GLN A 60 -1.91 16.98 -8.78
CA GLN A 60 -3.30 17.46 -8.92
C GLN A 60 -3.59 18.65 -7.99
N ALA A 61 -3.15 18.58 -6.74
CA ALA A 61 -3.34 19.67 -5.77
C ALA A 61 -2.62 20.98 -6.14
N ARG A 62 -1.61 20.93 -7.02
CA ARG A 62 -0.88 22.10 -7.53
C ARG A 62 -1.57 22.80 -8.68
N LEU A 63 -2.51 22.16 -9.34
CA LEU A 63 -3.18 22.73 -10.48
C LEU A 63 -4.08 23.89 -10.04
N PHE A 64 -4.28 24.83 -10.95
CA PHE A 64 -5.31 25.85 -10.82
C PHE A 64 -6.63 25.26 -11.31
N GLU A 65 -7.74 25.80 -10.79
CA GLU A 65 -9.05 25.49 -11.35
C GLU A 65 -9.12 25.95 -12.80
N ASN A 66 -9.77 25.17 -13.63
CA ASN A 66 -9.93 25.53 -15.04
C ASN A 66 -10.86 26.75 -15.20
N PRO A 67 -10.61 27.62 -16.17
CA PRO A 67 -11.58 28.66 -16.53
C PRO A 67 -12.85 28.02 -17.06
N VAL A 68 -13.99 28.59 -16.69
CA VAL A 68 -15.29 28.20 -17.19
C VAL A 68 -15.65 29.18 -18.35
N ILE A 69 -15.97 28.60 -19.51
CA ILE A 69 -16.46 29.37 -20.67
C ILE A 69 -17.94 29.08 -20.79
N SER A 70 -18.76 30.12 -20.70
CA SER A 70 -20.20 30.06 -20.87
C SER A 70 -20.58 30.74 -22.20
N LEU A 71 -21.44 30.07 -22.94
CA LEU A 71 -22.02 30.61 -24.19
C LEU A 71 -23.53 30.72 -23.99
N GLU A 72 -24.08 31.89 -24.20
CA GLU A 72 -25.52 32.12 -24.13
C GLU A 72 -25.97 32.68 -25.46
N GLN A 73 -27.06 32.18 -26.02
CA GLN A 73 -27.62 32.63 -27.25
C GLN A 73 -29.15 32.67 -27.16
N ASN A 74 -29.73 33.73 -27.69
CA ASN A 74 -31.18 33.89 -27.78
C ASN A 74 -31.78 32.82 -28.73
N VAL A 75 -32.74 32.03 -28.24
CA VAL A 75 -33.44 31.00 -29.04
C VAL A 75 -34.36 31.64 -30.07
N TYR A 76 -35.04 32.73 -29.73
CA TYR A 76 -35.97 33.42 -30.61
C TYR A 76 -35.82 34.92 -30.48
N ASN A 77 -35.44 35.57 -31.58
CA ASN A 77 -35.34 37.00 -31.65
C ASN A 77 -36.71 37.61 -32.04
N ARG A 78 -37.34 38.31 -31.10
CA ARG A 78 -38.65 38.93 -31.31
C ARG A 78 -38.62 40.12 -32.28
N LEU A 79 -37.46 40.72 -32.51
CA LEU A 79 -37.32 41.91 -33.38
C LEU A 79 -37.42 41.51 -34.85
N ASN A 80 -36.90 40.38 -35.24
CA ASN A 80 -36.86 39.94 -36.64
C ASN A 80 -37.52 38.58 -36.88
N GLY A 81 -38.09 37.92 -35.86
CA GLY A 81 -38.80 36.64 -35.96
C GLY A 81 -37.91 35.42 -36.23
N LYS A 82 -36.58 35.53 -36.09
CA LYS A 82 -35.65 34.44 -36.36
C LYS A 82 -35.34 33.61 -35.13
N TYR A 83 -35.17 32.30 -35.34
CA TYR A 83 -34.65 31.37 -34.34
C TYR A 83 -33.14 31.30 -34.45
N PHE A 84 -32.46 31.24 -33.29
CA PHE A 84 -30.99 31.17 -33.20
C PHE A 84 -30.26 32.20 -34.07
N ASP A 85 -30.71 33.42 -34.00
CA ASP A 85 -30.21 34.48 -34.85
C ASP A 85 -28.74 34.80 -34.52
N VAL A 86 -27.83 34.42 -35.40
CA VAL A 86 -26.41 34.74 -35.38
C VAL A 86 -26.06 36.02 -36.16
N GLY A 87 -27.05 36.71 -36.70
CA GLY A 87 -26.92 38.01 -37.41
C GLY A 87 -26.55 39.16 -36.48
N LYS A 88 -26.54 40.40 -37.08
CA LYS A 88 -26.19 41.61 -36.32
C LYS A 88 -27.18 41.96 -35.20
N GLU A 89 -28.41 41.52 -35.34
CA GLU A 89 -29.51 41.74 -34.39
C GLU A 89 -29.70 40.58 -33.41
N GLY A 90 -28.88 39.51 -33.57
CA GLY A 90 -28.91 38.33 -32.70
C GLY A 90 -28.10 38.55 -31.43
N GLU A 91 -28.68 38.19 -30.29
CA GLU A 91 -28.04 38.26 -28.99
C GLU A 91 -27.16 37.00 -28.81
N ALA A 92 -25.87 37.21 -28.56
CA ALA A 92 -24.92 36.15 -28.24
C ALA A 92 -23.93 36.67 -27.19
N VAL A 93 -23.87 35.96 -26.06
CA VAL A 93 -22.97 36.29 -24.95
C VAL A 93 -21.91 35.22 -24.83
N ILE A 94 -20.66 35.61 -24.71
CA ILE A 94 -19.54 34.75 -24.35
C ILE A 94 -18.99 35.27 -23.03
N GLU A 95 -18.97 34.43 -22.02
CA GLU A 95 -18.38 34.74 -20.71
C GLU A 95 -17.24 33.78 -20.42
N ILE A 96 -16.14 34.28 -19.87
CA ILE A 96 -15.05 33.50 -19.27
C ILE A 96 -14.97 33.85 -17.79
N GLU A 97 -14.98 32.86 -16.96
CA GLU A 97 -14.86 32.99 -15.50
C GLU A 97 -13.66 32.19 -14.97
N GLN A 98 -12.84 32.84 -14.15
CA GLN A 98 -11.69 32.21 -13.50
C GLN A 98 -11.79 32.35 -11.98
N LEU A 99 -11.86 31.20 -11.27
CA LEU A 99 -11.81 31.17 -9.82
C LEU A 99 -10.38 31.43 -9.31
N ILE A 100 -10.26 32.33 -8.32
CA ILE A 100 -9.01 32.73 -7.70
C ILE A 100 -9.07 32.46 -6.20
N TYR A 101 -8.21 31.62 -5.71
CA TYR A 101 -8.08 31.33 -4.28
C TYR A 101 -7.25 32.40 -3.57
N ILE A 102 -7.88 33.19 -2.70
CA ILE A 102 -7.26 34.36 -2.02
C ILE A 102 -6.69 34.02 -0.64
N ALA A 103 -7.15 32.92 0.00
CA ALA A 103 -6.72 32.50 1.35
C ALA A 103 -5.65 31.40 1.35
N GLY A 104 -4.99 31.18 0.21
CA GLY A 104 -3.93 30.19 0.05
C GLY A 104 -4.43 28.74 0.11
N GLN A 105 -5.70 28.49 -0.24
CA GLN A 105 -6.34 27.16 -0.23
C GLN A 105 -5.51 26.15 -1.00
N ARG A 106 -5.04 26.49 -2.22
CA ARG A 106 -4.19 25.64 -3.05
C ARG A 106 -2.91 25.22 -2.32
N ASN A 107 -2.17 26.16 -1.74
CA ASN A 107 -0.92 25.84 -1.04
C ASN A 107 -1.15 24.97 0.19
N LYS A 108 -2.29 25.13 0.87
CA LYS A 108 -2.66 24.31 2.03
C LYS A 108 -3.07 22.89 1.58
N ARG A 109 -3.81 22.78 0.45
CA ARG A 109 -4.10 21.47 -0.18
C ARG A 109 -2.81 20.74 -0.55
N VAL A 110 -1.89 21.41 -1.26
CA VAL A 110 -0.58 20.86 -1.59
C VAL A 110 0.19 20.38 -0.34
N ARG A 111 0.10 21.12 0.77
CA ARG A 111 0.74 20.71 2.02
C ARG A 111 0.13 19.44 2.59
N VAL A 112 -1.20 19.28 2.56
CA VAL A 112 -1.89 18.07 2.99
C VAL A 112 -1.44 16.88 2.13
N GLU A 113 -1.47 17.03 0.79
CA GLU A 113 -1.10 15.93 -0.11
C GLU A 113 0.38 15.56 -0.02
N LYS A 114 1.28 16.50 0.24
CA LYS A 114 2.69 16.16 0.52
C LYS A 114 2.85 15.32 1.79
N LEU A 115 2.08 15.60 2.83
CA LEU A 115 2.10 14.80 4.05
C LEU A 115 1.44 13.43 3.83
N ASN A 116 0.41 13.34 3.00
CA ASN A 116 -0.20 12.09 2.59
C ASN A 116 0.79 11.22 1.79
N LYS A 117 1.60 11.83 0.90
CA LYS A 117 2.69 11.13 0.20
C LYS A 117 3.73 10.59 1.20
N GLU A 118 4.12 11.40 2.19
CA GLU A 118 5.04 10.95 3.25
C GLU A 118 4.44 9.79 4.06
N MET A 119 3.14 9.83 4.33
CA MET A 119 2.40 8.73 4.96
C MET A 119 2.47 7.45 4.13
N ALA A 120 2.26 7.52 2.81
CA ALA A 120 2.35 6.37 1.91
C ALA A 120 3.76 5.75 1.91
N VAL A 121 4.83 6.56 2.01
CA VAL A 121 6.20 6.05 2.15
C VAL A 121 6.36 5.27 3.44
N TYR A 122 5.88 5.78 4.58
CA TYR A 122 5.98 5.08 5.86
C TYR A 122 5.10 3.83 5.90
N GLN A 123 3.96 3.85 5.23
CA GLN A 123 3.11 2.67 5.06
C GLN A 123 3.86 1.57 4.30
N PHE A 124 4.52 1.91 3.20
CA PHE A 124 5.36 0.97 2.45
C PHE A 124 6.50 0.41 3.32
N GLU A 125 7.19 1.26 4.10
CA GLU A 125 8.25 0.82 5.02
C GLU A 125 7.70 -0.16 6.08
N GLU A 126 6.49 0.06 6.59
CA GLU A 126 5.85 -0.80 7.59
C GLU A 126 5.44 -2.16 7.00
N VAL A 127 4.82 -2.17 5.82
CA VAL A 127 4.49 -3.41 5.11
C VAL A 127 5.75 -4.20 4.79
N LEU A 128 6.79 -3.54 4.27
CA LEU A 128 8.08 -4.16 4.00
C LEU A 128 8.69 -4.80 5.26
N ARG A 129 8.64 -4.10 6.39
CA ARG A 129 9.15 -4.60 7.69
C ARG A 129 8.38 -5.84 8.13
N THR A 130 7.07 -5.81 8.06
CA THR A 130 6.18 -6.89 8.49
C THR A 130 6.35 -8.13 7.63
N LEU A 131 6.27 -7.98 6.32
CA LEU A 131 6.42 -9.10 5.38
C LEU A 131 7.83 -9.69 5.39
N ARG A 132 8.86 -8.86 5.60
CA ARG A 132 10.24 -9.34 5.75
C ARG A 132 10.41 -10.17 7.03
N SER A 133 9.76 -9.78 8.13
CA SER A 133 9.74 -10.56 9.37
C SER A 133 9.02 -11.89 9.16
N GLU A 134 7.91 -11.87 8.45
CA GLU A 134 7.16 -13.08 8.09
C GLU A 134 7.99 -14.03 7.21
N LEU A 135 8.64 -13.51 6.16
CA LEU A 135 9.55 -14.26 5.30
C LEU A 135 10.63 -14.98 6.12
N ASN A 136 11.30 -14.25 7.02
CA ASN A 136 12.36 -14.80 7.86
C ASN A 136 11.82 -15.90 8.78
N SER A 137 10.67 -15.68 9.41
CA SER A 137 10.04 -16.67 10.30
C SER A 137 9.66 -17.93 9.55
N LYS A 138 8.98 -17.81 8.42
CA LYS A 138 8.58 -18.95 7.58
C LYS A 138 9.78 -19.70 7.01
N PHE A 139 10.84 -18.98 6.62
CA PHE A 139 12.08 -19.58 6.12
C PHE A 139 12.70 -20.51 7.16
N ILE A 140 12.84 -20.01 8.40
CA ILE A 140 13.40 -20.79 9.53
C ILE A 140 12.48 -21.96 9.89
N GLU A 141 11.18 -21.73 9.91
CA GLU A 141 10.18 -22.75 10.24
C GLU A 141 10.18 -23.90 9.22
N ILE A 142 10.24 -23.61 7.93
CA ILE A 142 10.36 -24.63 6.86
C ILE A 142 11.62 -25.47 7.06
N TYR A 143 12.75 -24.82 7.35
CA TYR A 143 14.01 -25.52 7.57
C TYR A 143 13.93 -26.50 8.75
N TYR A 144 13.42 -26.07 9.90
CA TYR A 144 13.31 -26.93 11.07
C TYR A 144 12.22 -27.99 10.94
N THR A 145 11.11 -27.70 10.27
CA THR A 145 10.07 -28.70 9.99
C THR A 145 10.61 -29.82 9.10
N ARG A 146 11.41 -29.51 8.06
CA ARG A 146 12.12 -30.52 7.26
C ARG A 146 13.09 -31.37 8.09
N LYS A 147 13.81 -30.72 9.00
CA LYS A 147 14.68 -31.49 9.94
C LYS A 147 13.88 -32.41 10.85
N SER A 148 12.77 -31.95 11.41
CA SER A 148 11.88 -32.75 12.23
C SER A 148 11.34 -33.95 11.45
N LEU A 149 10.90 -33.77 10.21
CA LEU A 149 10.46 -34.86 9.34
C LEU A 149 11.57 -35.92 9.16
N SER A 150 12.81 -35.49 8.93
CA SER A 150 13.95 -36.43 8.83
C SER A 150 14.21 -37.20 10.12
N VAL A 151 13.89 -36.64 11.28
CA VAL A 151 13.98 -37.37 12.58
C VAL A 151 12.82 -38.36 12.69
N TYR A 152 11.60 -37.95 12.40
CA TYR A 152 10.44 -38.84 12.38
C TYR A 152 10.64 -40.04 11.45
N ASP A 153 11.16 -39.81 10.23
CA ASP A 153 11.44 -40.89 9.27
C ASP A 153 12.41 -41.94 9.86
N LYS A 154 13.46 -41.50 10.56
CA LYS A 154 14.45 -42.42 11.20
C LYS A 154 13.84 -43.17 12.38
N GLU A 155 13.08 -42.50 13.23
CA GLU A 155 12.45 -43.15 14.40
C GLU A 155 11.36 -44.12 13.95
N ILE A 156 10.57 -43.81 12.92
CA ILE A 156 9.58 -44.72 12.34
C ILE A 156 10.27 -45.97 11.78
N ASP A 157 11.33 -45.82 10.96
CA ASP A 157 12.09 -46.95 10.44
C ASP A 157 12.68 -47.84 11.56
N TYR A 158 13.18 -47.22 12.63
CA TYR A 158 13.65 -47.96 13.80
C TYR A 158 12.51 -48.73 14.49
N LEU A 159 11.37 -48.10 14.74
CA LEU A 159 10.24 -48.78 15.39
C LEU A 159 9.60 -49.85 14.51
N GLU A 160 9.57 -49.70 13.21
CA GLU A 160 9.10 -50.72 12.27
C GLU A 160 9.97 -51.99 12.35
N ARG A 161 11.31 -51.83 12.35
CA ARG A 161 12.24 -52.95 12.53
C ARG A 161 12.10 -53.59 13.92
N LEU A 162 11.95 -52.76 14.97
CA LEU A 162 11.74 -53.27 16.33
C LEU A 162 10.43 -54.04 16.42
N LEU A 163 9.34 -53.54 15.83
CA LEU A 163 8.05 -54.23 15.85
C LEU A 163 8.09 -55.59 15.13
N GLU A 164 8.81 -55.70 14.03
CA GLU A 164 8.97 -56.98 13.31
C GLU A 164 9.76 -58.00 14.18
N ALA A 165 10.86 -57.59 14.83
CA ALA A 165 11.59 -58.43 15.75
C ALA A 165 10.74 -58.87 16.97
N MET A 166 9.92 -57.94 17.51
CA MET A 166 9.00 -58.28 18.61
C MET A 166 7.87 -59.21 18.20
N LYS A 167 7.44 -59.17 16.96
CA LYS A 167 6.44 -60.10 16.42
C LYS A 167 6.96 -61.51 16.43
N GLU A 168 8.19 -61.74 15.94
CA GLU A 168 8.85 -63.04 15.98
C GLU A 168 9.04 -63.60 17.44
N GLN A 169 9.41 -62.69 18.37
CA GLN A 169 9.60 -63.06 19.77
C GLN A 169 8.29 -63.37 20.51
N ASN A 170 7.20 -62.64 20.14
CA ASN A 170 5.87 -62.91 20.68
C ASN A 170 5.32 -64.25 20.19
N GLU A 171 5.55 -64.66 18.94
CA GLU A 171 5.16 -65.92 18.38
C GLU A 171 5.96 -67.11 19.11
N LYS A 172 7.18 -66.84 19.56
CA LYS A 172 8.00 -67.76 20.35
C LYS A 172 7.61 -67.75 21.85
N GLY A 173 6.71 -66.87 22.28
CA GLY A 173 6.26 -66.71 23.66
C GLY A 173 7.24 -65.98 24.60
N ASN A 174 8.28 -65.34 24.05
CA ASN A 174 9.34 -64.65 24.80
C ASN A 174 8.95 -63.25 25.26
N ILE A 175 7.97 -62.64 24.60
CA ILE A 175 7.41 -61.28 24.94
C ILE A 175 5.91 -61.30 24.95
N SER A 176 5.31 -60.44 25.79
CA SER A 176 3.87 -60.34 25.92
C SER A 176 3.22 -59.60 24.76
N LEU A 177 1.97 -59.92 24.45
CA LEU A 177 1.16 -59.22 23.49
C LEU A 177 1.03 -57.73 23.89
N LEU A 178 1.00 -57.43 25.20
CA LEU A 178 0.89 -56.06 25.71
C LEU A 178 2.12 -55.20 25.31
N GLU A 179 3.31 -55.73 25.43
CA GLU A 179 4.57 -55.06 25.06
C GLU A 179 4.60 -54.76 23.57
N LYS A 180 4.28 -55.75 22.73
CA LYS A 180 4.16 -55.56 21.28
C LYS A 180 3.12 -54.47 20.93
N SER A 181 1.91 -54.51 21.56
CA SER A 181 0.85 -53.54 21.30
C SER A 181 1.24 -52.12 21.71
N ARG A 182 2.04 -51.93 22.76
CA ARG A 182 2.59 -50.63 23.16
C ARG A 182 3.50 -50.03 22.10
N ILE A 183 4.41 -50.81 21.53
CA ILE A 183 5.30 -50.35 20.45
C ILE A 183 4.50 -50.04 19.18
N GLN A 184 3.51 -50.88 18.88
CA GLN A 184 2.61 -50.60 17.73
C GLN A 184 1.82 -49.30 17.90
N ALA A 185 1.33 -49.01 19.10
CA ALA A 185 0.63 -47.74 19.39
C ALA A 185 1.58 -46.55 19.28
N LEU A 186 2.83 -46.71 19.76
CA LEU A 186 3.85 -45.64 19.61
C LEU A 186 4.18 -45.39 18.14
N LEU A 187 4.35 -46.41 17.31
CA LEU A 187 4.58 -46.28 15.88
C LEU A 187 3.44 -45.49 15.19
N LEU A 188 2.20 -45.86 15.50
CA LEU A 188 1.03 -45.16 14.94
C LEU A 188 0.98 -43.66 15.37
N SER A 189 1.32 -43.36 16.62
CA SER A 189 1.41 -42.00 17.12
C SER A 189 2.47 -41.20 16.37
N LEU A 190 3.67 -41.76 16.19
CA LEU A 190 4.75 -41.11 15.44
C LEU A 190 4.41 -40.91 13.96
N GLN A 191 3.75 -41.85 13.33
CA GLN A 191 3.27 -41.71 11.95
C GLN A 191 2.25 -40.59 11.83
N GLN A 192 1.37 -40.41 12.82
CA GLN A 192 0.44 -39.30 12.86
C GLN A 192 1.15 -37.95 13.01
N GLU A 193 2.07 -37.84 13.97
CA GLU A 193 2.87 -36.62 14.17
C GLU A 193 3.68 -36.25 12.92
N ARG A 194 4.25 -37.26 12.24
CA ARG A 194 4.92 -37.05 10.93
C ARG A 194 4.00 -36.49 9.88
N ASN A 195 2.77 -37.02 9.76
CA ASN A 195 1.78 -36.56 8.81
C ASN A 195 1.35 -35.09 9.11
N ASP A 196 1.19 -34.75 10.38
CA ASP A 196 0.88 -33.39 10.81
C ASP A 196 2.01 -32.41 10.46
N ALA A 197 3.28 -32.84 10.70
CA ALA A 197 4.45 -32.06 10.30
C ALA A 197 4.55 -31.89 8.76
N LEU A 198 4.21 -32.93 7.99
CA LEU A 198 4.18 -32.85 6.53
C LEU A 198 3.12 -31.87 6.02
N ASN A 199 1.91 -31.94 6.58
CA ASN A 199 0.82 -31.00 6.24
C ASN A 199 1.23 -29.56 6.58
N ARG A 200 1.87 -29.34 7.73
CA ARG A 200 2.42 -28.04 8.11
C ARG A 200 3.48 -27.55 7.10
N LEU A 201 4.38 -28.43 6.68
CA LEU A 201 5.40 -28.09 5.67
C LEU A 201 4.76 -27.65 4.34
N ILE A 202 3.73 -28.37 3.88
CA ILE A 202 3.02 -28.03 2.64
C ILE A 202 2.39 -26.65 2.74
N ALA A 203 1.72 -26.34 3.86
CA ALA A 203 1.12 -25.03 4.10
C ALA A 203 2.19 -23.92 4.11
N LEU A 204 3.28 -24.10 4.85
CA LEU A 204 4.38 -23.15 4.91
C LEU A 204 5.04 -22.89 3.54
N GLN A 205 5.17 -23.95 2.73
CA GLN A 205 5.69 -23.81 1.36
C GLN A 205 4.73 -23.03 0.46
N GLY A 206 3.42 -23.21 0.64
CA GLY A 206 2.40 -22.40 -0.04
C GLY A 206 2.53 -20.93 0.29
N ASP A 207 2.60 -20.58 1.57
CA ASP A 207 2.78 -19.21 2.04
C ASP A 207 4.09 -18.60 1.54
N MET A 208 5.18 -19.36 1.57
CA MET A 208 6.49 -18.93 1.08
C MET A 208 6.47 -18.63 -0.42
N ARG A 209 5.73 -19.40 -1.22
CA ARG A 209 5.53 -19.13 -2.65
C ARG A 209 4.89 -17.76 -2.87
N LEU A 210 3.84 -17.44 -2.12
CA LEU A 210 3.18 -16.14 -2.20
C LEU A 210 4.14 -15.00 -1.85
N LEU A 211 4.92 -15.16 -0.77
CA LEU A 211 5.91 -14.16 -0.36
C LEU A 211 6.99 -13.95 -1.42
N LEU A 212 7.47 -15.02 -2.07
CA LEU A 212 8.52 -14.98 -3.09
C LEU A 212 8.01 -14.62 -4.49
N GLY A 213 6.69 -14.49 -4.68
CA GLY A 213 6.09 -14.27 -6.00
C GLY A 213 6.40 -15.40 -6.98
N LEU A 214 6.39 -16.66 -6.50
CA LEU A 214 6.63 -17.84 -7.33
C LEU A 214 5.35 -18.32 -7.99
N GLU A 215 5.46 -18.79 -9.23
CA GLU A 215 4.35 -19.44 -9.92
C GLU A 215 4.06 -20.83 -9.35
N ALA A 216 2.88 -21.40 -9.63
CA ALA A 216 2.42 -22.64 -9.02
C ALA A 216 3.30 -23.87 -9.41
N ASP A 217 3.93 -23.85 -10.55
CA ASP A 217 4.80 -24.90 -11.10
C ASP A 217 6.29 -24.75 -10.70
N GLU A 218 6.69 -23.60 -10.17
CA GLU A 218 8.07 -23.39 -9.69
C GLU A 218 8.30 -24.15 -8.40
N THR A 219 9.36 -24.98 -8.36
CA THR A 219 9.81 -25.67 -7.13
C THR A 219 11.02 -24.95 -6.53
N PHE A 220 11.11 -24.92 -5.22
CA PHE A 220 12.21 -24.27 -4.52
C PHE A 220 12.71 -25.12 -3.34
N GLU A 221 14.00 -25.01 -3.06
CA GLU A 221 14.66 -25.59 -1.90
C GLU A 221 15.34 -24.49 -1.09
N LEU A 222 15.01 -24.40 0.21
CA LEU A 222 15.63 -23.43 1.10
C LEU A 222 16.91 -24.02 1.71
N VAL A 223 18.02 -23.27 1.55
CA VAL A 223 19.32 -23.62 2.12
C VAL A 223 19.59 -22.65 3.27
N PHE A 224 19.74 -23.19 4.49
CA PHE A 224 19.98 -22.40 5.68
C PHE A 224 21.21 -22.89 6.44
N ASP A 225 22.14 -21.96 6.71
CA ASP A 225 23.26 -22.22 7.60
C ASP A 225 22.87 -21.89 9.05
N ALA A 226 22.53 -22.94 9.81
CA ALA A 226 22.14 -22.78 11.20
C ALA A 226 23.27 -22.27 12.12
N SER A 227 24.53 -22.23 11.66
CA SER A 227 25.65 -21.66 12.42
C SER A 227 25.45 -20.18 12.71
N VAL A 228 24.75 -19.45 11.82
CA VAL A 228 24.42 -18.05 11.98
C VAL A 228 23.59 -17.80 13.25
N LEU A 229 22.63 -18.70 13.56
CA LEU A 229 21.81 -18.57 14.78
C LEU A 229 22.62 -18.74 16.06
N LYS A 230 23.68 -19.57 16.03
CA LYS A 230 24.53 -19.77 17.20
C LYS A 230 25.42 -18.58 17.51
N GLN A 231 25.67 -17.72 16.52
CA GLN A 231 26.48 -16.52 16.65
C GLN A 231 25.66 -15.30 17.09
N MET A 232 24.32 -15.41 17.10
CA MET A 232 23.45 -14.32 17.57
C MET A 232 23.47 -14.27 19.09
N ASP A 233 24.18 -13.30 19.64
CA ASP A 233 24.11 -12.98 21.07
C ASP A 233 22.80 -12.25 21.37
N THR A 234 21.82 -12.99 21.90
CA THR A 234 20.50 -12.45 22.27
C THR A 234 20.52 -11.65 23.57
N GLY A 235 21.63 -11.71 24.33
CA GLY A 235 21.78 -11.02 25.62
C GLY A 235 22.27 -9.56 25.53
N ALA A 236 22.71 -9.13 24.34
CA ALA A 236 23.42 -7.85 24.18
C ALA A 236 22.52 -6.63 24.02
N VAL A 237 21.20 -6.79 23.80
CA VAL A 237 20.30 -5.63 23.51
C VAL A 237 19.58 -5.20 24.77
N SER A 238 19.92 -4.02 25.29
CA SER A 238 19.23 -3.46 26.48
C SER A 238 17.84 -2.91 26.11
N PHE A 239 16.92 -2.91 27.07
CA PHE A 239 15.59 -2.29 26.89
C PHE A 239 15.69 -0.80 26.54
N ALA A 240 16.65 -0.08 27.12
CA ALA A 240 16.87 1.33 26.83
C ALA A 240 17.22 1.57 25.35
N GLU A 241 18.08 0.74 24.78
CA GLU A 241 18.45 0.79 23.36
C GLU A 241 17.27 0.46 22.44
N LEU A 242 16.43 -0.51 22.82
CA LEU A 242 15.20 -0.82 22.09
C LEU A 242 14.21 0.34 22.14
N ALA A 243 14.08 0.99 23.29
CA ALA A 243 13.20 2.15 23.45
C ALA A 243 13.65 3.37 22.62
N GLU A 244 14.96 3.60 22.48
CA GLU A 244 15.48 4.65 21.58
C GLU A 244 15.15 4.34 20.11
N ARG A 245 15.28 3.08 19.72
CA ARG A 245 14.97 2.64 18.34
C ARG A 245 13.48 2.71 18.00
N LEU A 246 12.59 2.71 18.99
CA LEU A 246 11.15 2.82 18.81
C LEU A 246 10.75 4.05 17.99
N ALA A 247 11.39 5.21 18.24
CA ALA A 247 11.10 6.45 17.53
C ALA A 247 11.36 6.39 16.01
N GLY A 248 12.23 5.49 15.56
CA GLY A 248 12.59 5.26 14.17
C GLY A 248 11.68 4.27 13.43
N ARG A 249 10.78 3.57 14.14
CA ARG A 249 9.88 2.59 13.53
C ARG A 249 8.89 3.27 12.58
N PRO A 250 8.57 2.63 11.45
CA PRO A 250 7.65 3.21 10.45
C PRO A 250 6.26 3.50 11.02
N ASP A 251 5.70 2.61 11.85
CA ASP A 251 4.40 2.80 12.50
C ASP A 251 4.38 4.05 13.41
N MET A 252 5.46 4.33 14.14
CA MET A 252 5.59 5.55 14.94
C MET A 252 5.74 6.80 14.08
N LYS A 253 6.49 6.72 12.97
CA LYS A 253 6.57 7.81 11.98
C LYS A 253 5.18 8.09 11.38
N MET A 254 4.43 7.04 11.02
CA MET A 254 3.05 7.16 10.54
C MET A 254 2.15 7.85 11.56
N ALA A 255 2.17 7.43 12.83
CA ALA A 255 1.35 8.02 13.87
C ALA A 255 1.64 9.54 14.03
N ARG A 256 2.91 9.94 14.01
CA ARG A 256 3.32 11.35 14.08
C ARG A 256 2.94 12.14 12.83
N THR A 257 3.14 11.56 11.63
CA THR A 257 2.77 12.21 10.37
C THR A 257 1.26 12.38 10.27
N ASN A 258 0.47 11.44 10.80
CA ASN A 258 -0.99 11.54 10.83
C ASN A 258 -1.48 12.75 11.66
N ILE A 259 -0.80 13.07 12.77
CA ILE A 259 -1.06 14.30 13.52
C ILE A 259 -0.74 15.53 12.66
N GLN A 260 0.35 15.51 11.89
CA GLN A 260 0.72 16.63 11.02
C GLN A 260 -0.29 16.80 9.87
N VAL A 261 -0.75 15.70 9.24
CA VAL A 261 -1.83 15.71 8.24
C VAL A 261 -3.09 16.35 8.83
N SER A 262 -3.50 15.91 10.03
CA SER A 262 -4.69 16.45 10.70
C SER A 262 -4.56 17.94 10.98
N ARG A 263 -3.40 18.43 11.45
CA ARG A 263 -3.13 19.86 11.69
C ARG A 263 -3.13 20.65 10.38
N ALA A 264 -2.53 20.12 9.31
CA ALA A 264 -2.55 20.73 7.99
C ALA A 264 -3.98 20.82 7.44
N ASN A 265 -4.79 19.77 7.66
CA ASN A 265 -6.20 19.75 7.28
C ASN A 265 -7.02 20.81 8.05
N VAL A 266 -6.79 21.01 9.37
CA VAL A 266 -7.41 22.13 10.08
C VAL A 266 -7.11 23.46 9.41
N SER A 267 -5.86 23.67 8.98
CA SER A 267 -5.47 24.91 8.29
C SER A 267 -6.16 25.03 6.92
N LEU A 268 -6.30 23.93 6.19
CA LEU A 268 -7.04 23.88 4.92
C LEU A 268 -8.51 24.21 5.15
N GLN A 269 -9.20 23.53 6.08
CA GLN A 269 -10.61 23.75 6.38
C GLN A 269 -10.90 25.19 6.82
N LYS A 270 -10.01 25.81 7.58
CA LYS A 270 -10.11 27.23 7.92
C LYS A 270 -10.00 28.13 6.69
N SER A 271 -9.19 27.77 5.70
CA SER A 271 -9.05 28.58 4.48
C SER A 271 -10.25 28.45 3.53
N LEU A 272 -10.95 27.32 3.58
CA LEU A 272 -12.19 27.11 2.84
C LEU A 272 -13.39 27.89 3.44
N ALA A 273 -13.23 28.49 4.61
CA ALA A 273 -14.21 29.41 5.21
C ALA A 273 -14.08 30.84 4.68
N PHE A 274 -13.05 31.14 3.89
CA PHE A 274 -12.88 32.46 3.26
C PHE A 274 -13.72 32.56 2.00
N PRO A 275 -14.11 33.79 1.61
CA PRO A 275 -14.81 34.04 0.35
C PRO A 275 -14.06 33.50 -0.86
N GLU A 276 -14.80 32.93 -1.81
CA GLU A 276 -14.28 32.61 -3.14
C GLU A 276 -14.44 33.84 -4.04
N VAL A 277 -13.43 34.12 -4.84
CA VAL A 277 -13.38 35.26 -5.74
C VAL A 277 -13.21 34.75 -7.16
N SER A 278 -14.11 35.13 -8.05
CA SER A 278 -14.00 34.85 -9.48
C SER A 278 -13.84 36.14 -10.28
N LEU A 279 -12.89 36.13 -11.21
CA LEU A 279 -12.75 37.15 -12.22
C LEU A 279 -13.53 36.71 -13.46
N LYS A 280 -14.41 37.63 -13.95
CA LYS A 280 -15.25 37.41 -15.12
C LYS A 280 -14.90 38.40 -16.23
N GLY A 281 -14.90 37.91 -17.45
CA GLY A 281 -14.86 38.73 -18.65
C GLY A 281 -16.00 38.31 -19.58
N SER A 282 -16.81 39.22 -20.06
CA SER A 282 -17.89 38.90 -20.95
C SER A 282 -17.88 39.81 -22.21
N TYR A 283 -18.29 39.22 -23.30
CA TYR A 283 -18.61 39.89 -24.53
C TYR A 283 -20.06 39.60 -24.88
N ASP A 284 -20.84 40.67 -25.03
CA ASP A 284 -22.24 40.64 -25.44
C ASP A 284 -22.37 41.38 -26.78
N ARG A 285 -22.87 40.67 -27.78
CA ARG A 285 -22.96 41.17 -29.15
C ARG A 285 -24.06 42.24 -29.31
N ALA A 286 -25.21 42.04 -28.69
CA ALA A 286 -26.36 42.90 -28.75
C ALA A 286 -26.76 43.39 -27.35
N GLY A 287 -25.77 43.99 -26.64
CA GLY A 287 -25.99 44.49 -25.27
C GLY A 287 -27.11 45.54 -25.21
N ASN A 288 -27.78 45.61 -24.07
CA ASN A 288 -28.98 46.46 -23.87
C ASN A 288 -28.77 47.97 -24.19
N PHE A 289 -27.53 48.45 -24.20
CA PHE A 289 -27.23 49.87 -24.41
C PHE A 289 -26.30 50.14 -25.59
N CYS A 290 -25.50 49.17 -26.03
CA CYS A 290 -24.61 49.30 -27.16
C CYS A 290 -24.26 47.94 -27.74
N ASP A 291 -24.07 47.88 -29.05
CA ASP A 291 -23.58 46.71 -29.75
C ASP A 291 -22.12 46.43 -29.36
N ASN A 292 -21.73 45.16 -29.33
CA ASN A 292 -20.38 44.70 -29.01
C ASN A 292 -19.90 45.18 -27.62
N TYR A 293 -20.70 44.94 -26.60
CA TYR A 293 -20.40 45.33 -25.23
C TYR A 293 -19.38 44.40 -24.60
N PHE A 294 -18.29 44.93 -24.05
CA PHE A 294 -17.30 44.21 -23.29
C PHE A 294 -17.40 44.63 -21.83
N ALA A 295 -17.44 43.63 -20.94
CA ALA A 295 -17.44 43.86 -19.50
C ALA A 295 -16.41 43.02 -18.79
N VAL A 296 -15.87 43.56 -17.69
CA VAL A 296 -15.07 42.85 -16.71
C VAL A 296 -15.78 42.91 -15.37
N GLY A 297 -15.97 41.79 -14.74
CA GLY A 297 -16.68 41.64 -13.47
C GLY A 297 -15.88 40.89 -12.42
N LEU A 298 -16.24 41.14 -11.19
CA LEU A 298 -15.74 40.41 -10.04
C LEU A 298 -16.93 39.77 -9.30
N SER A 299 -16.89 38.46 -9.10
CA SER A 299 -17.88 37.75 -8.32
C SER A 299 -17.24 37.28 -7.00
N ILE A 300 -17.92 37.53 -5.87
CA ILE A 300 -17.46 37.18 -4.55
C ILE A 300 -18.54 36.36 -3.85
N SER A 301 -18.24 35.10 -3.52
CA SER A 301 -19.12 34.25 -2.74
C SER A 301 -18.87 34.50 -1.25
N VAL A 302 -19.78 35.19 -0.57
CA VAL A 302 -19.64 35.58 0.84
C VAL A 302 -20.23 34.49 1.72
N PRO A 303 -19.45 33.80 2.59
CA PRO A 303 -19.92 32.72 3.46
C PRO A 303 -20.71 33.30 4.68
N VAL A 304 -21.99 33.55 4.51
CA VAL A 304 -22.84 34.07 5.59
C VAL A 304 -23.36 32.95 6.47
N PHE A 305 -23.92 31.92 5.87
CA PHE A 305 -24.52 30.77 6.59
C PHE A 305 -23.56 29.60 6.75
N ASN A 306 -22.92 29.21 5.66
CA ASN A 306 -21.92 28.13 5.66
C ASN A 306 -20.51 28.73 5.73
N ARG A 307 -19.92 28.72 6.93
CA ARG A 307 -18.55 29.16 7.21
C ARG A 307 -17.61 27.98 7.42
N ASN A 308 -17.95 26.84 6.84
CA ASN A 308 -17.20 25.58 7.00
C ASN A 308 -17.01 25.13 8.48
N GLN A 309 -17.88 25.61 9.39
CA GLN A 309 -17.75 25.43 10.84
C GLN A 309 -17.78 23.95 11.25
N GLY A 310 -18.59 23.12 10.60
CA GLY A 310 -18.69 21.69 10.86
C GLY A 310 -17.39 20.98 10.53
N ASN A 311 -16.84 21.21 9.34
CA ASN A 311 -15.59 20.58 8.89
C ASN A 311 -14.39 21.06 9.73
N ILE A 312 -14.36 22.34 10.12
CA ILE A 312 -13.33 22.86 11.01
C ILE A 312 -13.39 22.16 12.38
N LYS A 313 -14.60 21.96 12.94
CA LYS A 313 -14.78 21.23 14.21
C LYS A 313 -14.34 19.78 14.08
N SER A 314 -14.76 19.08 13.03
CA SER A 314 -14.36 17.71 12.71
C SER A 314 -12.83 17.57 12.59
N ALA A 315 -12.19 18.45 11.82
CA ALA A 315 -10.74 18.44 11.66
C ALA A 315 -9.98 18.67 12.99
N ARG A 316 -10.50 19.52 13.89
CA ARG A 316 -9.91 19.71 15.21
C ARG A 316 -10.02 18.46 16.08
N LEU A 317 -11.17 17.77 16.05
CA LEU A 317 -11.36 16.52 16.78
C LEU A 317 -10.46 15.40 16.22
N ALA A 318 -10.21 15.36 14.90
CA ALA A 318 -9.27 14.44 14.31
C ALA A 318 -7.82 14.63 14.82
N VAL A 319 -7.41 15.87 15.10
CA VAL A 319 -6.09 16.12 15.74
C VAL A 319 -6.03 15.49 17.13
N LEU A 320 -7.06 15.65 17.96
CA LEU A 320 -7.11 15.05 19.29
C LEU A 320 -7.12 13.52 19.21
N GLN A 321 -7.94 12.98 18.32
CA GLN A 321 -8.01 11.52 18.09
C GLN A 321 -6.63 10.94 17.70
N ASN A 322 -5.92 11.57 16.75
CA ASN A 322 -4.64 11.08 16.30
C ASN A 322 -3.52 11.30 17.32
N THR A 323 -3.64 12.31 18.19
CA THR A 323 -2.73 12.48 19.34
C THR A 323 -2.87 11.31 20.31
N ASN A 324 -4.11 10.93 20.66
CA ASN A 324 -4.34 9.79 21.56
C ASN A 324 -3.88 8.45 20.91
N ARG A 325 -4.02 8.32 19.59
CA ARG A 325 -3.51 7.13 18.87
C ARG A 325 -1.97 7.05 18.85
N GLU A 326 -1.29 8.19 18.77
CA GLU A 326 0.18 8.22 18.86
C GLU A 326 0.65 7.83 20.26
N GLU A 327 -0.03 8.30 21.31
CA GLU A 327 0.25 7.89 22.69
C GLU A 327 0.01 6.39 22.92
N LEU A 328 -1.04 5.83 22.32
CA LEU A 328 -1.33 4.39 22.38
C LEU A 328 -0.26 3.53 21.66
N ALA A 329 0.37 4.07 20.63
CA ALA A 329 1.39 3.37 19.84
C ALA A 329 2.78 3.37 20.52
N ARG A 330 3.01 4.22 21.53
CA ARG A 330 4.23 4.25 22.36
C ARG A 330 4.26 3.09 23.36
#